data_39ec41cb7e62357d7a697fbb402370b1
#
_entry.id   39ec41cb7e62357d7a697fbb402370b1
#
_cell.length_a   1.000
_cell.length_b   1.000
_cell.length_c   1.000
_cell.angle_alpha   90.00
_cell.angle_beta   90.00
_cell.angle_gamma   90.00
#
_symmetry.space_group_name_H-M   'P 1'
#
loop_
_entity.id
_entity.type
_entity.pdbx_description
1 polymer ?
#
loop_
_entity_poly.entity_id
_entity_poly.type
_entity_poly.pdbx_seq_one_letter_code
_entity_poly.pdbx_strand_id
1 'polypeptide(L)'
;MAEVKFTEEKKLKAAPGFPMAVVSLLVTLAGIPMYVLGATWFGADKPAGGVVLAVCIVLGVLLNVGGIIMFCGLKVIHPNEALVLTLFGSYYGTLYNEGFYWINPFCETVGPAAQTIDNEEKQSNAKSGSININLSGGGGKAATKAVSLKTMTLDNKRQKVNDELGNPVEIGTIVIWKVANATKAVLNVEQYAEFLSIQCDAVTRNAARNYPYDNGDCGEKTLRGSCQEIADIMQAELQSKVEEAGLEILDVRITHLAYAPEIAAAMLQRQQAAAIIDARQ
;
A
#
# COMPACT_ATOMS: atom_id res chain seq x y z
N MET A 1 4.33 13.54 -26.43
CA MET A 1 3.93 12.59 -25.36
C MET A 1 5.13 12.48 -24.44
N ALA A 2 5.00 12.87 -23.17
CA ALA A 2 6.09 12.69 -22.20
C ALA A 2 6.26 11.18 -21.98
N GLU A 3 7.46 10.68 -22.20
CA GLU A 3 7.83 9.30 -21.90
C GLU A 3 7.61 9.07 -20.40
N VAL A 4 6.67 8.20 -20.05
CA VAL A 4 6.47 7.79 -18.66
C VAL A 4 7.71 6.99 -18.26
N LYS A 5 8.64 7.64 -17.58
CA LYS A 5 9.83 7.00 -17.02
C LYS A 5 9.37 6.09 -15.87
N PHE A 6 9.24 4.81 -16.13
CA PHE A 6 9.08 3.82 -15.05
C PHE A 6 10.31 3.89 -14.16
N THR A 7 10.07 4.17 -12.88
CA THR A 7 11.15 4.31 -11.91
C THR A 7 11.69 2.92 -11.56
N GLU A 8 12.92 2.62 -11.96
CA GLU A 8 13.61 1.39 -11.57
C GLU A 8 13.80 1.35 -10.06
N GLU A 9 13.59 0.18 -9.46
CA GLU A 9 13.71 -0.01 -8.04
C GLU A 9 15.17 0.11 -7.58
N LYS A 10 15.45 1.04 -6.67
CA LYS A 10 16.74 1.21 -6.02
C LYS A 10 16.66 0.78 -4.56
N LYS A 11 17.20 -0.42 -4.25
CA LYS A 11 17.31 -0.89 -2.86
C LYS A 11 18.37 -0.08 -2.12
N LEU A 12 17.95 0.66 -1.09
CA LEU A 12 18.85 1.43 -0.25
C LEU A 12 19.47 0.57 0.86
N LYS A 13 20.74 0.83 1.14
CA LYS A 13 21.41 0.36 2.36
C LYS A 13 21.51 1.58 3.30
N ALA A 14 20.61 1.66 4.28
CA ALA A 14 20.64 2.70 5.28
C ALA A 14 21.66 2.38 6.38
N ALA A 15 22.20 3.43 7.02
CA ALA A 15 23.09 3.26 8.15
C ALA A 15 22.31 2.72 9.37
N PRO A 16 22.94 1.88 10.21
CA PRO A 16 22.28 1.38 11.41
C PRO A 16 21.90 2.54 12.34
N GLY A 17 20.64 2.54 12.81
CA GLY A 17 20.09 3.68 13.57
C GLY A 17 20.70 3.83 14.96
N PHE A 18 21.05 2.72 15.64
CA PHE A 18 21.57 2.77 17.00
C PHE A 18 22.86 3.58 17.14
N PRO A 19 23.95 3.32 16.37
CA PRO A 19 25.15 4.14 16.48
C PRO A 19 24.91 5.60 16.06
N MET A 20 24.04 5.84 15.09
CA MET A 20 23.70 7.21 14.69
C MET A 20 22.88 7.95 15.74
N ALA A 21 22.01 7.26 16.48
CA ALA A 21 21.30 7.82 17.64
C ALA A 21 22.29 8.23 18.76
N VAL A 22 23.30 7.40 19.03
CA VAL A 22 24.35 7.72 20.00
C VAL A 22 25.16 8.92 19.54
N VAL A 23 25.56 8.98 18.27
CA VAL A 23 26.30 10.10 17.70
C VAL A 23 25.48 11.40 17.79
N SER A 24 24.19 11.36 17.43
CA SER A 24 23.32 12.55 17.51
C SER A 24 23.15 13.03 18.96
N LEU A 25 23.05 12.10 19.92
CA LEU A 25 23.01 12.42 21.35
C LEU A 25 24.32 13.06 21.81
N LEU A 26 25.47 12.52 21.40
CA LEU A 26 26.78 13.09 21.75
C LEU A 26 26.97 14.49 21.16
N VAL A 27 26.52 14.72 19.93
CA VAL A 27 26.58 16.03 19.27
C VAL A 27 25.71 17.06 20.01
N THR A 28 24.49 16.70 20.41
CA THR A 28 23.64 17.61 21.21
C THR A 28 24.22 17.88 22.59
N LEU A 29 24.75 16.86 23.26
CA LEU A 29 25.40 17.03 24.57
C LEU A 29 26.70 17.87 24.49
N ALA A 30 27.48 17.77 23.39
CA ALA A 30 28.67 18.56 23.18
C ALA A 30 28.39 20.07 23.02
N GLY A 31 27.18 20.45 22.66
CA GLY A 31 26.74 21.85 22.63
C GLY A 31 26.70 22.51 24.03
N ILE A 32 26.35 21.72 25.07
CA ILE A 32 26.19 22.25 26.44
C ILE A 32 27.51 22.79 27.03
N PRO A 33 28.62 22.01 27.05
CA PRO A 33 29.87 22.50 27.57
C PRO A 33 30.41 23.69 26.79
N MET A 34 30.06 23.86 25.51
CA MET A 34 30.45 24.99 24.71
C MET A 34 29.90 26.32 25.25
N TYR A 35 28.66 26.33 25.75
CA TYR A 35 28.06 27.47 26.43
C TYR A 35 28.77 27.78 27.75
N VAL A 36 29.08 26.74 28.54
CA VAL A 36 29.72 26.87 29.85
C VAL A 36 31.16 27.39 29.68
N LEU A 37 31.94 26.84 28.76
CA LEU A 37 33.32 27.29 28.45
C LEU A 37 33.35 28.75 27.97
N GLY A 38 32.39 29.12 27.08
CA GLY A 38 32.24 30.49 26.65
C GLY A 38 32.01 31.48 27.81
N ALA A 39 31.10 31.08 28.73
CA ALA A 39 30.74 31.93 29.87
C ALA A 39 31.85 32.04 30.94
N THR A 40 32.57 30.94 31.24
CA THR A 40 33.52 30.87 32.36
C THR A 40 34.93 31.39 31.99
N TRP A 41 35.41 31.06 30.77
CA TRP A 41 36.80 31.40 30.37
C TRP A 41 36.91 32.73 29.63
N PHE A 42 35.85 33.17 28.93
CA PHE A 42 35.84 34.35 28.07
C PHE A 42 34.73 35.34 28.45
N GLY A 43 34.39 35.43 29.76
CA GLY A 43 33.38 36.38 30.24
C GLY A 43 33.65 37.81 29.74
N ALA A 44 32.62 38.63 29.72
CA ALA A 44 32.58 39.98 29.13
C ALA A 44 33.65 40.96 29.65
N ASP A 45 34.39 40.64 30.71
CA ASP A 45 35.36 41.48 31.37
C ASP A 45 36.76 41.55 30.68
N LYS A 46 36.97 40.76 29.60
CA LYS A 46 38.23 40.75 28.85
C LYS A 46 38.09 41.45 27.50
N PRO A 47 39.07 42.22 27.02
CA PRO A 47 38.94 43.05 25.82
C PRO A 47 38.68 42.29 24.50
N ALA A 48 38.93 40.97 24.44
CA ALA A 48 38.52 40.08 23.35
C ALA A 48 37.42 39.09 23.74
N GLY A 49 36.95 39.12 25.00
CA GLY A 49 36.05 38.13 25.58
C GLY A 49 34.67 38.12 24.93
N GLY A 50 34.13 39.26 24.58
CA GLY A 50 32.81 39.37 23.96
C GLY A 50 32.68 38.69 22.60
N VAL A 51 33.69 38.78 21.74
CA VAL A 51 33.67 38.13 20.40
C VAL A 51 33.80 36.62 20.55
N VAL A 52 34.68 36.13 21.41
CA VAL A 52 34.87 34.69 21.63
C VAL A 52 33.63 34.07 22.29
N LEU A 53 33.03 34.78 23.25
CA LEU A 53 31.75 34.35 23.83
C LEU A 53 30.66 34.22 22.77
N ALA A 54 30.52 35.23 21.89
CA ALA A 54 29.53 35.18 20.80
C ALA A 54 29.79 34.02 19.84
N VAL A 55 31.02 33.72 19.48
CA VAL A 55 31.38 32.57 18.64
C VAL A 55 31.06 31.25 19.31
N CYS A 56 31.38 31.11 20.61
CA CYS A 56 31.03 29.89 21.37
C CYS A 56 29.52 29.67 21.47
N ILE A 57 28.73 30.72 21.66
CA ILE A 57 27.27 30.62 21.68
C ILE A 57 26.72 30.18 20.31
N VAL A 58 27.17 30.83 19.23
CA VAL A 58 26.75 30.49 17.87
C VAL A 58 27.10 29.03 17.54
N LEU A 59 28.32 28.58 17.85
CA LEU A 59 28.75 27.22 17.58
C LEU A 59 27.97 26.20 18.44
N GLY A 60 27.68 26.50 19.69
CA GLY A 60 26.86 25.69 20.56
C GLY A 60 25.42 25.54 20.05
N VAL A 61 24.82 26.63 19.56
CA VAL A 61 23.49 26.61 18.92
C VAL A 61 23.49 25.73 17.65
N LEU A 62 24.52 25.90 16.78
CA LEU A 62 24.64 25.09 15.57
C LEU A 62 24.77 23.60 15.86
N LEU A 63 25.56 23.22 16.90
CA LEU A 63 25.70 21.82 17.31
C LEU A 63 24.37 21.26 17.85
N ASN A 64 23.65 22.02 18.65
CA ASN A 64 22.33 21.58 19.16
C ASN A 64 21.30 21.40 18.03
N VAL A 65 21.18 22.39 17.15
CA VAL A 65 20.27 22.33 16.00
C VAL A 65 20.66 21.17 15.08
N GLY A 66 21.95 21.00 14.78
CA GLY A 66 22.46 19.89 13.97
C GLY A 66 22.14 18.52 14.59
N GLY A 67 22.33 18.38 15.92
CA GLY A 67 21.97 17.16 16.62
C GLY A 67 20.48 16.83 16.58
N ILE A 68 19.61 17.83 16.76
CA ILE A 68 18.14 17.65 16.65
C ILE A 68 17.75 17.23 15.22
N ILE A 69 18.34 17.86 14.19
CA ILE A 69 18.08 17.48 12.80
C ILE A 69 18.52 16.03 12.55
N MET A 70 19.65 15.59 13.10
CA MET A 70 20.10 14.20 12.98
C MET A 70 19.12 13.22 13.65
N PHE A 71 18.49 13.58 14.77
CA PHE A 71 17.46 12.76 15.39
C PHE A 71 16.22 12.57 14.50
N CYS A 72 15.82 13.57 13.72
CA CYS A 72 14.69 13.48 12.81
C CYS A 72 14.88 12.42 11.70
N GLY A 73 16.14 12.04 11.41
CA GLY A 73 16.48 11.01 10.43
C GLY A 73 16.30 9.58 10.92
N LEU A 74 16.01 9.35 12.21
CA LEU A 74 15.81 8.00 12.75
C LEU A 74 14.43 7.47 12.39
N LYS A 75 14.38 6.28 11.74
CA LYS A 75 13.14 5.60 11.33
C LYS A 75 13.18 4.13 11.76
N VAL A 76 12.03 3.64 12.18
CA VAL A 76 11.80 2.22 12.50
C VAL A 76 10.99 1.60 11.38
N ILE A 77 11.41 0.44 10.90
CA ILE A 77 10.73 -0.35 9.89
C ILE A 77 10.29 -1.65 10.54
N HIS A 78 8.99 -1.95 10.45
CA HIS A 78 8.44 -3.17 11.03
C HIS A 78 8.61 -4.35 10.06
N PRO A 79 8.54 -5.59 10.57
CA PRO A 79 8.58 -6.78 9.73
C PRO A 79 7.49 -6.78 8.66
N ASN A 80 7.87 -7.18 7.42
CA ASN A 80 6.99 -7.19 6.26
C ASN A 80 6.40 -5.81 5.89
N GLU A 81 7.19 -4.75 6.08
CA GLU A 81 6.88 -3.41 5.62
C GLU A 81 8.03 -2.86 4.77
N ALA A 82 7.69 -2.05 3.78
CA ALA A 82 8.66 -1.33 2.96
C ALA A 82 8.44 0.17 3.07
N LEU A 83 9.54 0.94 3.09
CA LEU A 83 9.51 2.39 3.07
C LEU A 83 10.03 2.90 1.73
N VAL A 84 9.15 3.56 0.98
CA VAL A 84 9.52 4.27 -0.25
C VAL A 84 9.89 5.70 0.12
N LEU A 85 11.11 6.12 -0.26
CA LEU A 85 11.67 7.41 0.11
C LEU A 85 11.83 8.31 -1.10
N THR A 86 11.43 9.57 -0.94
CA THR A 86 11.66 10.64 -1.89
C THR A 86 12.50 11.74 -1.24
N LEU A 87 13.37 12.36 -2.02
CA LEU A 87 14.19 13.49 -1.61
C LEU A 87 13.87 14.67 -2.53
N PHE A 88 13.28 15.72 -1.97
CA PHE A 88 12.87 16.92 -2.73
C PHE A 88 12.05 16.59 -3.99
N GLY A 89 11.09 15.61 -3.87
CA GLY A 89 10.24 15.21 -4.98
C GLY A 89 10.85 14.20 -5.97
N SER A 90 12.14 13.87 -5.86
CA SER A 90 12.75 12.80 -6.65
C SER A 90 12.81 11.50 -5.88
N TYR A 91 12.64 10.37 -6.58
CA TYR A 91 12.77 9.04 -5.96
C TYR A 91 14.21 8.82 -5.48
N TYR A 92 14.36 8.56 -4.18
CA TYR A 92 15.66 8.32 -3.55
C TYR A 92 15.98 6.83 -3.43
N GLY A 93 14.99 6.02 -3.09
CA GLY A 93 15.08 4.56 -2.99
C GLY A 93 14.12 3.94 -2.01
N THR A 94 14.13 2.61 -1.92
CA THR A 94 13.21 1.82 -1.10
C THR A 94 13.98 0.95 -0.12
N LEU A 95 13.49 0.90 1.13
CA LEU A 95 14.01 0.07 2.22
C LEU A 95 13.03 -1.05 2.51
N TYR A 96 13.51 -2.30 2.43
CA TYR A 96 12.74 -3.52 2.71
C TYR A 96 13.11 -4.19 4.03
N ASN A 97 14.32 -3.93 4.53
CA ASN A 97 14.81 -4.61 5.71
C ASN A 97 14.17 -4.03 6.97
N GLU A 98 13.67 -4.91 7.83
CA GLU A 98 13.20 -4.57 9.16
C GLU A 98 14.35 -4.09 10.04
N GLY A 99 14.06 -3.16 10.95
CA GLY A 99 15.05 -2.67 11.89
C GLY A 99 14.97 -1.17 12.13
N PHE A 100 15.98 -0.71 12.86
CA PHE A 100 16.16 0.70 13.20
C PHE A 100 17.28 1.30 12.36
N TYR A 101 16.93 2.27 11.53
CA TYR A 101 17.84 2.88 10.54
C TYR A 101 17.86 4.39 10.66
N TRP A 102 18.99 4.94 10.28
CA TRP A 102 19.14 6.36 10.07
C TRP A 102 19.10 6.66 8.56
N ILE A 103 18.22 7.59 8.20
CA ILE A 103 17.97 8.03 6.83
C ILE A 103 18.20 9.54 6.82
N ASN A 104 18.50 10.10 5.66
CA ASN A 104 18.60 11.55 5.51
C ASN A 104 17.32 12.22 6.05
N PRO A 105 17.43 13.16 7.03
CA PRO A 105 16.25 13.80 7.64
C PRO A 105 15.37 14.58 6.65
N PHE A 106 15.92 14.94 5.49
CA PHE A 106 15.17 15.63 4.43
C PHE A 106 14.41 14.67 3.50
N CYS A 107 14.55 13.36 3.68
CA CYS A 107 13.76 12.38 2.94
C CYS A 107 12.35 12.29 3.50
N GLU A 108 11.38 12.35 2.59
CA GLU A 108 9.98 12.10 2.88
C GLU A 108 9.62 10.65 2.56
N THR A 109 8.80 10.02 3.41
CA THR A 109 8.24 8.70 3.16
C THR A 109 6.95 8.86 2.38
N VAL A 110 6.88 8.24 1.20
CA VAL A 110 5.66 8.16 0.40
C VAL A 110 5.02 6.81 0.68
N GLY A 111 3.78 6.84 1.14
CA GLY A 111 2.98 5.65 1.39
C GLY A 111 1.76 5.61 0.49
N PRO A 112 1.04 4.49 0.43
CA PRO A 112 -0.26 4.46 -0.19
C PRO A 112 -1.10 5.57 0.43
N ALA A 113 -1.79 6.37 -0.40
CA ALA A 113 -2.76 7.33 0.08
C ALA A 113 -3.66 6.59 1.08
N ALA A 114 -3.76 7.09 2.31
CA ALA A 114 -4.45 6.42 3.40
C ALA A 114 -5.81 5.96 2.89
N GLN A 115 -5.96 4.64 2.68
CA GLN A 115 -7.22 4.07 2.26
C GLN A 115 -8.18 4.27 3.42
N THR A 116 -8.95 5.31 3.34
CA THR A 116 -10.15 5.47 4.15
C THR A 116 -11.15 4.41 3.68
N ILE A 117 -10.92 3.17 4.09
CA ILE A 117 -11.93 2.09 4.05
C ILE A 117 -12.96 2.33 5.18
N ASP A 118 -13.21 3.55 5.56
CA ASP A 118 -14.11 3.90 6.67
C ASP A 118 -15.07 5.05 6.33
N ASN A 119 -15.54 5.21 5.11
CA ASN A 119 -16.37 6.37 4.78
C ASN A 119 -17.73 6.09 4.13
N GLU A 120 -18.31 4.90 4.26
CA GLU A 120 -19.73 4.76 3.93
C GLU A 120 -20.68 4.83 5.13
N GLU A 121 -20.19 4.84 6.40
CA GLU A 121 -21.09 4.92 7.58
C GLU A 121 -21.05 6.23 8.39
N LYS A 122 -20.26 7.24 8.01
CA LYS A 122 -20.18 8.49 8.81
C LYS A 122 -20.51 9.79 8.06
N GLN A 123 -21.31 9.76 7.03
CA GLN A 123 -21.76 10.99 6.37
C GLN A 123 -23.14 11.50 6.86
N SER A 124 -23.52 11.17 8.08
CA SER A 124 -24.69 11.79 8.72
C SER A 124 -24.33 12.30 10.12
N ASN A 125 -23.50 13.31 10.24
CA ASN A 125 -23.51 14.32 11.30
C ASN A 125 -22.18 15.10 11.36
N ALA A 126 -22.05 16.11 10.53
CA ALA A 126 -21.05 17.15 10.79
C ALA A 126 -21.54 18.50 10.29
N LYS A 127 -22.49 19.07 11.02
CA LYS A 127 -22.62 20.52 11.13
C LYS A 127 -22.13 20.87 12.53
N SER A 128 -20.93 21.35 12.68
CA SER A 128 -20.52 22.42 13.59
C SER A 128 -19.00 22.57 13.58
N GLY A 129 -18.54 23.74 13.21
CA GLY A 129 -17.12 24.08 13.24
C GLY A 129 -16.62 24.20 14.69
N SER A 130 -15.65 23.41 15.04
CA SER A 130 -14.72 23.64 16.14
C SER A 130 -13.38 23.03 15.79
N ILE A 131 -12.34 23.85 15.84
CA ILE A 131 -10.94 23.43 15.69
C ILE A 131 -10.60 22.65 16.98
N ASN A 132 -10.74 21.34 16.95
CA ASN A 132 -10.24 20.47 18.02
C ASN A 132 -8.77 20.17 17.78
N ILE A 133 -7.91 20.92 18.44
CA ILE A 133 -6.51 20.53 18.66
C ILE A 133 -6.51 19.42 19.71
N ASN A 134 -6.66 18.17 19.29
CA ASN A 134 -6.48 17.02 20.16
C ASN A 134 -4.99 16.83 20.46
N LEU A 135 -4.53 17.50 21.52
CA LEU A 135 -3.26 17.22 22.19
C LEU A 135 -3.44 16.06 23.17
N SER A 136 -4.15 15.02 22.77
CA SER A 136 -4.35 13.82 23.58
C SER A 136 -3.56 12.67 22.97
N GLY A 137 -2.45 12.32 23.62
CA GLY A 137 -1.70 11.11 23.35
C GLY A 137 -2.57 9.86 23.55
N GLY A 138 -3.14 9.37 22.51
CA GLY A 138 -3.98 8.17 22.50
C GLY A 138 -4.20 7.70 21.07
N GLY A 139 -3.43 6.70 20.65
CA GLY A 139 -3.76 5.59 19.77
C GLY A 139 -4.58 5.80 18.49
N GLY A 140 -4.60 6.97 17.88
CA GLY A 140 -4.99 7.09 16.49
C GLY A 140 -3.90 6.41 15.65
N LYS A 141 -4.22 5.36 14.89
CA LYS A 141 -3.32 4.81 13.88
C LYS A 141 -2.93 5.96 12.96
N ALA A 142 -1.79 6.60 13.23
CA ALA A 142 -1.17 7.48 12.27
C ALA A 142 -1.10 6.67 10.97
N ALA A 143 -1.68 7.18 9.88
CA ALA A 143 -1.64 6.54 8.58
C ALA A 143 -0.18 6.16 8.32
N THR A 144 0.12 4.87 8.43
CA THR A 144 1.48 4.35 8.30
C THR A 144 1.87 4.61 6.85
N LYS A 145 2.83 5.51 6.65
CA LYS A 145 3.40 5.80 5.33
C LYS A 145 4.24 4.63 4.78
N ALA A 146 4.19 3.48 5.46
CA ALA A 146 4.85 2.25 5.06
C ALA A 146 3.91 1.39 4.22
N VAL A 147 4.47 0.75 3.20
CA VAL A 147 3.76 -0.21 2.34
C VAL A 147 3.81 -1.58 2.99
N SER A 148 2.66 -2.21 3.21
CA SER A 148 2.59 -3.58 3.71
C SER A 148 2.95 -4.57 2.60
N LEU A 149 3.89 -5.48 2.89
CA LEU A 149 4.28 -6.59 2.02
C LEU A 149 3.57 -7.89 2.39
N LYS A 150 2.67 -7.83 3.38
CA LYS A 150 1.91 -9.00 3.83
C LYS A 150 0.93 -9.43 2.76
N THR A 151 0.59 -10.71 2.77
CA THR A 151 -0.50 -11.24 1.94
C THR A 151 -1.82 -10.61 2.37
N MET A 152 -2.56 -10.10 1.41
CA MET A 152 -3.86 -9.46 1.57
C MET A 152 -4.89 -10.21 0.76
N THR A 153 -6.14 -10.12 1.18
CA THR A 153 -7.29 -10.72 0.47
C THR A 153 -8.20 -9.60 0.01
N LEU A 154 -8.53 -9.61 -1.27
CA LEU A 154 -9.56 -8.78 -1.86
C LEU A 154 -10.80 -9.63 -2.10
N ASP A 155 -11.88 -9.32 -1.39
CA ASP A 155 -13.22 -9.89 -1.66
C ASP A 155 -13.94 -8.95 -2.63
N ASN A 156 -14.01 -9.37 -3.88
CA ASN A 156 -14.62 -8.54 -4.91
C ASN A 156 -16.14 -8.73 -4.88
N LYS A 157 -16.88 -7.63 -4.96
CA LYS A 157 -18.34 -7.63 -4.91
C LYS A 157 -18.91 -8.52 -6.01
N ARG A 158 -20.01 -9.21 -5.71
CA ARG A 158 -20.75 -9.97 -6.71
C ARG A 158 -21.14 -9.06 -7.86
N GLN A 159 -20.85 -9.50 -9.07
CA GLN A 159 -21.23 -8.79 -10.28
C GLN A 159 -22.15 -9.64 -11.14
N LYS A 160 -23.11 -8.98 -11.76
CA LYS A 160 -24.02 -9.58 -12.71
C LYS A 160 -23.44 -9.43 -14.10
N VAL A 161 -23.20 -10.54 -14.77
CA VAL A 161 -22.60 -10.60 -16.10
C VAL A 161 -23.35 -11.62 -16.94
N ASN A 162 -23.25 -11.53 -18.26
CA ASN A 162 -23.80 -12.55 -19.14
C ASN A 162 -22.73 -13.59 -19.47
N ASP A 163 -23.11 -14.85 -19.45
CA ASP A 163 -22.27 -15.96 -19.91
C ASP A 163 -22.15 -15.97 -21.46
N GLU A 164 -21.42 -16.92 -22.02
CA GLU A 164 -21.24 -17.08 -23.48
C GLU A 164 -22.58 -17.25 -24.20
N LEU A 165 -23.56 -17.92 -23.58
CA LEU A 165 -24.89 -18.14 -24.13
C LEU A 165 -25.84 -16.95 -23.95
N GLY A 166 -25.38 -15.87 -23.29
CA GLY A 166 -26.16 -14.68 -23.01
C GLY A 166 -27.05 -14.79 -21.76
N ASN A 167 -26.90 -15.82 -20.94
CA ASN A 167 -27.65 -15.95 -19.70
C ASN A 167 -27.03 -15.06 -18.63
N PRO A 168 -27.81 -14.27 -17.87
CA PRO A 168 -27.29 -13.49 -16.77
C PRO A 168 -26.92 -14.38 -15.58
N VAL A 169 -25.65 -14.29 -15.17
CA VAL A 169 -25.08 -15.00 -14.03
C VAL A 169 -24.51 -14.02 -13.02
N GLU A 170 -24.55 -14.38 -11.75
CA GLU A 170 -23.89 -13.65 -10.65
C GLU A 170 -22.60 -14.37 -10.29
N ILE A 171 -21.48 -13.64 -10.35
CA ILE A 171 -20.15 -14.17 -10.03
C ILE A 171 -19.53 -13.30 -8.93
N GLY A 172 -19.03 -13.95 -7.87
CA GLY A 172 -18.19 -13.36 -6.84
C GLY A 172 -16.80 -13.98 -6.91
N THR A 173 -15.76 -13.15 -6.76
CA THR A 173 -14.38 -13.60 -6.81
C THR A 173 -13.59 -13.09 -5.60
N ILE A 174 -12.69 -13.93 -5.09
CA ILE A 174 -11.70 -13.56 -4.08
C ILE A 174 -10.32 -13.65 -4.69
N VAL A 175 -9.52 -12.63 -4.48
CA VAL A 175 -8.13 -12.54 -4.94
C VAL A 175 -7.22 -12.48 -3.73
N ILE A 176 -6.26 -13.40 -3.67
CA ILE A 176 -5.18 -13.40 -2.68
C ILE A 176 -3.94 -12.83 -3.35
N TRP A 177 -3.40 -11.76 -2.80
CA TRP A 177 -2.35 -10.99 -3.42
C TRP A 177 -1.39 -10.38 -2.40
N LYS A 178 -0.23 -9.92 -2.84
CA LYS A 178 0.74 -9.16 -2.06
C LYS A 178 1.43 -8.11 -2.91
N VAL A 179 2.07 -7.15 -2.26
CA VAL A 179 2.94 -6.18 -2.95
C VAL A 179 4.31 -6.82 -3.13
N ALA A 180 4.70 -7.08 -4.39
CA ALA A 180 6.02 -7.60 -4.73
C ALA A 180 7.04 -6.46 -4.88
N ASN A 181 6.63 -5.33 -5.46
CA ASN A 181 7.47 -4.16 -5.65
C ASN A 181 6.80 -2.91 -5.08
N ALA A 182 7.25 -2.49 -3.88
CA ALA A 182 6.67 -1.34 -3.19
C ALA A 182 6.87 -0.02 -3.96
N THR A 183 7.95 0.11 -4.71
CA THR A 183 8.24 1.29 -5.51
C THR A 183 7.21 1.47 -6.60
N LYS A 184 6.95 0.42 -7.40
CA LYS A 184 5.94 0.43 -8.44
C LYS A 184 4.54 0.66 -7.87
N ALA A 185 4.20 0.00 -6.76
CA ALA A 185 2.88 0.10 -6.15
C ALA A 185 2.54 1.52 -5.67
N VAL A 186 3.54 2.30 -5.26
CA VAL A 186 3.33 3.67 -4.73
C VAL A 186 3.51 4.75 -5.80
N LEU A 187 4.45 4.55 -6.74
CA LEU A 187 4.80 5.60 -7.70
C LEU A 187 4.06 5.46 -9.04
N ASN A 188 3.64 4.26 -9.43
CA ASN A 188 2.96 4.04 -10.71
C ASN A 188 1.43 4.08 -10.58
N VAL A 189 0.89 3.78 -9.40
CA VAL A 189 -0.56 3.69 -9.16
C VAL A 189 -0.92 4.45 -7.89
N GLU A 190 -1.96 5.25 -7.95
CA GLU A 190 -2.39 6.06 -6.81
C GLU A 190 -3.01 5.20 -5.69
N GLN A 191 -3.90 4.29 -6.07
CA GLN A 191 -4.60 3.37 -5.16
C GLN A 191 -4.57 1.95 -5.71
N TYR A 192 -3.52 1.20 -5.35
CA TYR A 192 -3.29 -0.12 -5.92
C TYR A 192 -4.38 -1.16 -5.56
N ALA A 193 -5.07 -1.03 -4.43
CA ALA A 193 -6.15 -1.96 -4.08
C ALA A 193 -7.42 -1.70 -4.90
N GLU A 194 -7.77 -0.43 -5.14
CA GLU A 194 -8.88 -0.07 -6.02
C GLU A 194 -8.56 -0.44 -7.47
N PHE A 195 -7.34 -0.17 -7.92
CA PHE A 195 -6.85 -0.60 -9.22
C PHE A 195 -6.99 -2.12 -9.41
N LEU A 196 -6.56 -2.91 -8.41
CA LEU A 196 -6.70 -4.37 -8.43
C LEU A 196 -8.17 -4.79 -8.51
N SER A 197 -9.07 -4.15 -7.75
CA SER A 197 -10.52 -4.45 -7.78
C SER A 197 -11.12 -4.21 -9.16
N ILE A 198 -10.79 -3.08 -9.79
CA ILE A 198 -11.27 -2.75 -11.14
C ILE A 198 -10.73 -3.74 -12.18
N GLN A 199 -9.45 -4.13 -12.09
CA GLN A 199 -8.88 -5.14 -12.99
C GLN A 199 -9.49 -6.52 -12.76
N CYS A 200 -9.76 -6.91 -11.51
CA CYS A 200 -10.46 -8.15 -11.17
C CYS A 200 -11.86 -8.19 -11.78
N ASP A 201 -12.62 -7.08 -11.68
CA ASP A 201 -13.94 -6.97 -12.31
C ASP A 201 -13.89 -7.18 -13.83
N ALA A 202 -12.89 -6.57 -14.46
CA ALA A 202 -12.72 -6.69 -15.91
C ALA A 202 -12.38 -8.13 -16.34
N VAL A 203 -11.45 -8.79 -15.61
CA VAL A 203 -11.05 -10.17 -15.87
C VAL A 203 -12.22 -11.14 -15.60
N THR A 204 -12.95 -10.96 -14.51
CA THR A 204 -14.13 -11.78 -14.19
C THR A 204 -15.21 -11.68 -15.28
N ARG A 205 -15.47 -10.47 -15.77
CA ARG A 205 -16.42 -10.25 -16.87
C ARG A 205 -15.95 -10.87 -18.18
N ASN A 206 -14.64 -10.82 -18.46
CA ASN A 206 -14.05 -11.44 -19.63
C ASN A 206 -14.16 -12.96 -19.56
N ALA A 207 -13.83 -13.56 -18.42
CA ALA A 207 -13.98 -14.99 -18.19
C ALA A 207 -15.43 -15.47 -18.35
N ALA A 208 -16.39 -14.73 -17.78
CA ALA A 208 -17.82 -15.07 -17.91
C ALA A 208 -18.30 -15.08 -19.36
N ARG A 209 -17.83 -14.17 -20.20
CA ARG A 209 -18.22 -14.08 -21.61
C ARG A 209 -17.63 -15.19 -22.48
N ASN A 210 -16.53 -15.78 -22.07
CA ASN A 210 -15.81 -16.78 -22.86
C ASN A 210 -16.21 -18.21 -22.51
N TYR A 211 -16.99 -18.43 -21.46
CA TYR A 211 -17.39 -19.77 -21.01
C TYR A 211 -18.86 -19.80 -20.64
N PRO A 212 -19.59 -20.86 -21.05
CA PRO A 212 -20.97 -21.05 -20.64
C PRO A 212 -21.03 -21.40 -19.14
N TYR A 213 -22.15 -21.05 -18.48
CA TYR A 213 -22.35 -21.40 -17.08
C TYR A 213 -22.43 -22.92 -16.88
N ASP A 214 -23.26 -23.60 -17.68
CA ASP A 214 -23.53 -25.03 -17.67
C ASP A 214 -23.92 -25.46 -19.10
N ASN A 215 -23.97 -26.74 -19.40
CA ASN A 215 -24.34 -27.29 -20.72
C ASN A 215 -23.34 -26.93 -21.85
N GLY A 216 -22.02 -26.98 -21.59
CA GLY A 216 -21.06 -27.09 -22.68
C GLY A 216 -21.27 -28.41 -23.45
N ASP A 217 -21.06 -28.38 -24.77
CA ASP A 217 -20.97 -29.62 -25.55
C ASP A 217 -19.89 -30.53 -24.96
N CYS A 218 -20.03 -31.87 -25.15
CA CYS A 218 -19.09 -32.83 -24.54
C CYS A 218 -17.64 -32.47 -24.79
N GLY A 219 -16.96 -31.93 -23.74
CA GLY A 219 -15.55 -31.54 -23.75
C GLY A 219 -15.26 -30.04 -23.67
N GLU A 220 -16.24 -29.15 -23.69
CA GLU A 220 -16.06 -27.73 -23.46
C GLU A 220 -15.98 -27.39 -21.98
N LYS A 221 -15.09 -26.42 -21.66
CA LYS A 221 -14.97 -25.92 -20.28
C LYS A 221 -16.19 -25.08 -19.93
N THR A 222 -16.78 -25.34 -18.76
CA THR A 222 -17.91 -24.57 -18.23
C THR A 222 -17.51 -23.87 -16.94
N LEU A 223 -18.14 -22.73 -16.65
CA LEU A 223 -17.88 -21.97 -15.40
C LEU A 223 -18.11 -22.84 -14.16
N ARG A 224 -19.10 -23.75 -14.20
CA ARG A 224 -19.43 -24.64 -13.09
C ARG A 224 -18.54 -25.88 -13.03
N GLY A 225 -18.26 -26.51 -14.16
CA GLY A 225 -17.53 -27.79 -14.23
C GLY A 225 -16.02 -27.61 -14.13
N SER A 226 -15.48 -26.54 -14.70
CA SER A 226 -14.04 -26.27 -14.78
C SER A 226 -13.64 -25.03 -13.96
N CYS A 227 -14.30 -24.80 -12.84
CA CYS A 227 -14.15 -23.60 -12.02
C CYS A 227 -12.69 -23.29 -11.64
N GLN A 228 -11.89 -24.33 -11.28
CA GLN A 228 -10.49 -24.14 -10.91
C GLN A 228 -9.62 -23.77 -12.12
N GLU A 229 -9.79 -24.43 -13.24
CA GLU A 229 -9.02 -24.15 -14.45
C GLU A 229 -9.28 -22.72 -14.98
N ILE A 230 -10.56 -22.28 -14.87
CA ILE A 230 -10.93 -20.92 -15.24
C ILE A 230 -10.33 -19.90 -14.25
N ALA A 231 -10.31 -20.21 -12.96
CA ALA A 231 -9.66 -19.38 -11.94
C ALA A 231 -8.16 -19.24 -12.21
N ASP A 232 -7.48 -20.31 -12.64
CA ASP A 232 -6.04 -20.28 -12.99
C ASP A 232 -5.80 -19.40 -14.23
N ILE A 233 -6.69 -19.45 -15.22
CA ILE A 233 -6.65 -18.56 -16.40
C ILE A 233 -6.86 -17.10 -15.97
N MET A 234 -7.85 -16.86 -15.11
CA MET A 234 -8.11 -15.52 -14.56
C MET A 234 -6.91 -14.99 -13.77
N GLN A 235 -6.25 -15.85 -13.00
CA GLN A 235 -5.03 -15.48 -12.26
C GLN A 235 -3.92 -15.03 -13.21
N ALA A 236 -3.65 -15.79 -14.28
CA ALA A 236 -2.62 -15.44 -15.24
C ALA A 236 -2.93 -14.13 -15.99
N GLU A 237 -4.19 -13.93 -16.40
CA GLU A 237 -4.63 -12.69 -17.05
C GLU A 237 -4.54 -11.51 -16.09
N LEU A 238 -4.99 -11.66 -14.84
CA LEU A 238 -4.94 -10.60 -13.83
C LEU A 238 -3.49 -10.25 -13.49
N GLN A 239 -2.61 -11.25 -13.33
CA GLN A 239 -1.18 -11.03 -13.07
C GLN A 239 -0.53 -10.16 -14.16
N SER A 240 -0.82 -10.42 -15.44
CA SER A 240 -0.26 -9.62 -16.54
C SER A 240 -0.68 -8.15 -16.50
N LYS A 241 -1.90 -7.87 -16.00
CA LYS A 241 -2.45 -6.50 -15.91
C LYS A 241 -1.92 -5.73 -14.70
N VAL A 242 -1.60 -6.43 -13.60
CA VAL A 242 -1.18 -5.78 -12.35
C VAL A 242 0.34 -5.76 -12.15
N GLU A 243 1.11 -6.38 -13.04
CA GLU A 243 2.57 -6.39 -12.98
C GLU A 243 3.18 -4.99 -13.03
N GLU A 244 2.59 -4.08 -13.81
CA GLU A 244 3.01 -2.67 -13.88
C GLU A 244 2.81 -1.93 -12.56
N ALA A 245 1.80 -2.35 -11.77
CA ALA A 245 1.56 -1.86 -10.42
C ALA A 245 2.44 -2.52 -9.35
N GLY A 246 3.31 -3.48 -9.73
CA GLY A 246 4.19 -4.17 -8.78
C GLY A 246 3.47 -5.10 -7.81
N LEU A 247 2.28 -5.60 -8.18
CA LEU A 247 1.50 -6.54 -7.41
C LEU A 247 1.73 -7.97 -7.89
N GLU A 248 1.66 -8.92 -6.96
CA GLU A 248 1.76 -10.36 -7.23
C GLU A 248 0.48 -11.05 -6.78
N ILE A 249 -0.17 -11.72 -7.72
CA ILE A 249 -1.39 -12.49 -7.46
C ILE A 249 -0.99 -13.91 -7.08
N LEU A 250 -1.34 -14.31 -5.87
CA LEU A 250 -1.03 -15.64 -5.36
C LEU A 250 -2.08 -16.68 -5.75
N ASP A 251 -3.37 -16.27 -5.67
CA ASP A 251 -4.49 -17.15 -5.95
C ASP A 251 -5.74 -16.35 -6.33
N VAL A 252 -6.54 -16.88 -7.22
CA VAL A 252 -7.88 -16.35 -7.58
C VAL A 252 -8.89 -17.45 -7.39
N ARG A 253 -10.00 -17.16 -6.73
CA ARG A 253 -11.08 -18.13 -6.48
C ARG A 253 -12.43 -17.54 -6.81
N ILE A 254 -13.26 -18.33 -7.49
CA ILE A 254 -14.67 -18.03 -7.68
C ILE A 254 -15.40 -18.51 -6.42
N THR A 255 -16.01 -17.60 -5.67
CA THR A 255 -16.68 -17.89 -4.39
C THR A 255 -18.18 -18.00 -4.52
N HIS A 256 -18.74 -17.29 -5.50
CA HIS A 256 -20.16 -17.32 -5.79
C HIS A 256 -20.36 -17.46 -7.30
N LEU A 257 -21.18 -18.42 -7.70
CA LEU A 257 -21.54 -18.63 -9.09
C LEU A 257 -22.98 -19.16 -9.12
N ALA A 258 -23.89 -18.35 -9.63
CA ALA A 258 -25.31 -18.70 -9.72
C ALA A 258 -25.96 -17.99 -10.91
N TYR A 259 -27.04 -18.52 -11.42
CA TYR A 259 -27.92 -17.77 -12.33
C TYR A 259 -28.50 -16.55 -11.60
N ALA A 260 -28.66 -15.48 -12.30
CA ALA A 260 -29.35 -14.31 -11.76
C ALA A 260 -30.80 -14.69 -11.35
N PRO A 261 -31.32 -14.11 -10.25
CA PRO A 261 -32.63 -14.51 -9.68
C PRO A 261 -33.78 -14.47 -10.69
N GLU A 262 -33.68 -13.58 -11.69
CA GLU A 262 -34.73 -13.38 -12.69
C GLU A 262 -34.92 -14.58 -13.61
N ILE A 263 -33.84 -15.35 -13.87
CA ILE A 263 -33.89 -16.51 -14.77
C ILE A 263 -33.70 -17.85 -14.05
N ALA A 264 -33.36 -17.84 -12.77
CA ALA A 264 -33.03 -19.06 -12.02
C ALA A 264 -34.15 -20.10 -12.06
N ALA A 265 -35.43 -19.71 -11.91
CA ALA A 265 -36.58 -20.62 -11.98
C ALA A 265 -36.76 -21.23 -13.35
N ALA A 266 -36.61 -20.44 -14.43
CA ALA A 266 -36.75 -20.90 -15.81
C ALA A 266 -35.62 -21.88 -16.19
N MET A 267 -34.38 -21.60 -15.74
CA MET A 267 -33.24 -22.49 -15.99
C MET A 267 -33.35 -23.82 -15.23
N LEU A 268 -33.88 -23.81 -14.01
CA LEU A 268 -34.15 -25.02 -13.26
C LEU A 268 -35.18 -25.93 -13.99
N GLN A 269 -36.27 -25.34 -14.53
CA GLN A 269 -37.24 -26.09 -15.33
C GLN A 269 -36.63 -26.70 -16.59
N ARG A 270 -35.75 -25.95 -17.27
CA ARG A 270 -35.02 -26.42 -18.45
C ARG A 270 -34.11 -27.61 -18.10
N GLN A 271 -33.36 -27.52 -17.00
CA GLN A 271 -32.50 -28.61 -16.53
C GLN A 271 -33.32 -29.87 -16.14
N GLN A 272 -34.47 -29.70 -15.48
CA GLN A 272 -35.38 -30.82 -15.17
C GLN A 272 -35.93 -31.48 -16.43
N ALA A 273 -36.33 -30.70 -17.43
CA ALA A 273 -36.81 -31.21 -18.70
C ALA A 273 -35.73 -32.01 -19.45
N ALA A 274 -34.48 -31.47 -19.51
CA ALA A 274 -33.36 -32.19 -20.12
C ALA A 274 -33.07 -33.51 -19.39
N ALA A 275 -33.01 -33.50 -18.06
CA ALA A 275 -32.77 -34.72 -17.26
C ALA A 275 -33.88 -35.81 -17.46
N ILE A 276 -35.11 -35.39 -17.68
CA ILE A 276 -36.22 -36.34 -17.98
C ILE A 276 -36.06 -36.97 -19.36
N ILE A 277 -35.56 -36.19 -20.35
CA ILE A 277 -35.30 -36.69 -21.70
C ILE A 277 -34.16 -37.69 -21.66
N ASP A 278 -33.06 -37.37 -21.02
CA ASP A 278 -31.88 -38.24 -20.87
C ASP A 278 -32.21 -39.55 -20.13
N ALA A 279 -33.08 -39.47 -19.14
CA ALA A 279 -33.53 -40.67 -18.40
C ALA A 279 -34.46 -41.60 -19.21
N ARG A 280 -35.00 -41.16 -20.38
CA ARG A 280 -35.88 -41.95 -21.24
C ARG A 280 -35.16 -42.54 -22.47
N GLN A 281 -33.95 -42.11 -22.76
CA GLN A 281 -33.06 -42.72 -23.73
C GLN A 281 -32.28 -43.90 -23.13
#